data_9b5c685f61f5be134756721c9f538d37
#
_entry.id   9b5c685f61f5be134756721c9f538d37
#
_cell.length_a   1.000
_cell.length_b   1.000
_cell.length_c   1.000
_cell.angle_alpha   90.00
_cell.angle_beta   90.00
_cell.angle_gamma   90.00
#
_symmetry.space_group_name_H-M   'P 1'
#
loop_
_entity.id
_entity.type
_entity.pdbx_description
1 polymer ?
#
loop_
_entity_poly.entity_id
_entity_poly.type
_entity_poly.pdbx_seq_one_letter_code
_entity_poly.pdbx_strand_id
1 'polypeptide(L)'
;VGSEMCIRDSIHVAEENRDIIALGEQIYRKACIFAKQNHIFDMGIDDININLSPVQCCYEELAQDLIRIAGEYDIPMSRMHLEITESGIMDKEEIRETLETLRSSGAKIALDDFGTGYSNVSSIVSLPVDYVKIDKSLVWSYGRGENKYLDQLVPMIHAEGKRIISEGIETQEHIDIFKRLQGDFLQGYFYSKPLPEREFLQYLRKANGYLADL
;
A
#
# COMPACT_ATOMS: atom_id res chain seq x y z
N VAL A 1 -10.16 -0.83 22.20
CA VAL A 1 -9.63 -0.13 21.02
C VAL A 1 -8.23 0.30 21.40
N GLY A 2 -7.21 -0.49 20.99
CA GLY A 2 -5.82 -0.13 21.22
C GLY A 2 -5.48 1.17 20.49
N SER A 3 -4.64 2.00 21.08
CA SER A 3 -4.09 3.16 20.39
C SER A 3 -3.25 2.68 19.19
N GLU A 4 -3.07 3.50 18.15
CA GLU A 4 -2.19 3.19 17.00
C GLU A 4 -0.78 2.76 17.45
N MET A 5 -0.30 3.33 18.56
CA MET A 5 0.97 2.98 19.20
C MET A 5 0.97 1.51 19.66
N CYS A 6 -0.11 1.01 20.29
CA CYS A 6 -0.19 -0.39 20.71
C CYS A 6 -0.22 -1.37 19.52
N ILE A 7 -0.79 -0.97 18.37
CA ILE A 7 -0.83 -1.81 17.18
C ILE A 7 0.58 -1.93 16.58
N ARG A 8 1.29 -0.81 16.43
CA ARG A 8 2.69 -0.80 15.92
C ARG A 8 3.62 -1.64 16.79
N ASP A 9 3.53 -1.50 18.12
CA ASP A 9 4.31 -2.30 19.07
C ASP A 9 4.00 -3.80 18.92
N SER A 10 2.73 -4.16 18.70
CA SER A 10 2.32 -5.55 18.51
C SER A 10 2.86 -6.16 17.21
N ILE A 11 2.91 -5.37 16.11
CA ILE A 11 3.51 -5.82 14.85
C ILE A 11 5.00 -6.09 15.03
N HIS A 12 5.74 -5.19 15.68
CA HIS A 12 7.16 -5.39 15.92
C HIS A 12 7.46 -6.66 16.74
N VAL A 13 6.69 -6.92 17.81
CA VAL A 13 6.79 -8.17 18.58
C VAL A 13 6.48 -9.39 17.71
N ALA A 14 5.47 -9.31 16.85
CA ALA A 14 5.14 -10.41 15.93
C ALA A 14 6.24 -10.66 14.89
N GLU A 15 6.95 -9.62 14.46
CA GLU A 15 8.13 -9.74 13.58
C GLU A 15 9.29 -10.44 14.30
N GLU A 16 9.60 -10.02 15.53
CA GLU A 16 10.67 -10.63 16.34
C GLU A 16 10.44 -12.13 16.59
N ASN A 17 9.19 -12.51 16.86
CA ASN A 17 8.82 -13.91 17.13
C ASN A 17 8.49 -14.71 15.86
N ARG A 18 8.49 -14.08 14.68
CA ARG A 18 7.99 -14.64 13.40
C ARG A 18 6.51 -15.00 13.37
N ASP A 19 5.72 -14.60 14.37
CA ASP A 19 4.26 -14.76 14.37
C ASP A 19 3.61 -13.94 13.27
N ILE A 20 4.33 -12.92 12.76
CA ILE A 20 3.89 -12.05 11.64
C ILE A 20 3.56 -12.86 10.37
N ILE A 21 4.18 -14.04 10.16
CA ILE A 21 3.90 -14.89 9.00
C ILE A 21 2.46 -15.41 9.09
N ALA A 22 2.10 -16.05 10.20
CA ALA A 22 0.75 -16.58 10.40
C ALA A 22 -0.30 -15.46 10.52
N LEU A 23 0.05 -14.34 11.16
CA LEU A 23 -0.81 -13.18 11.27
C LEU A 23 -1.09 -12.56 9.89
N GLY A 24 -0.07 -12.40 9.07
CA GLY A 24 -0.20 -11.84 7.73
C GLY A 24 -1.05 -12.72 6.82
N GLU A 25 -0.87 -14.06 6.87
CA GLU A 25 -1.74 -14.98 6.14
C GLU A 25 -3.22 -14.80 6.55
N GLN A 26 -3.48 -14.69 7.86
CA GLN A 26 -4.86 -14.48 8.35
C GLN A 26 -5.45 -13.15 7.88
N ILE A 27 -4.66 -12.06 7.89
CA ILE A 27 -5.08 -10.74 7.41
C ILE A 27 -5.40 -10.82 5.92
N TYR A 28 -4.51 -11.40 5.13
CA TYR A 28 -4.68 -11.57 3.70
C TYR A 28 -5.94 -12.38 3.36
N ARG A 29 -6.12 -13.52 4.04
CA ARG A 29 -7.30 -14.38 3.90
C ARG A 29 -8.59 -13.64 4.25
N LYS A 30 -8.61 -12.87 5.35
CA LYS A 30 -9.77 -12.04 5.74
C LYS A 30 -10.09 -10.99 4.69
N ALA A 31 -9.08 -10.33 4.10
CA ALA A 31 -9.29 -9.37 3.03
C ALA A 31 -9.91 -10.03 1.79
N CYS A 32 -9.44 -11.22 1.41
CA CYS A 32 -10.00 -12.00 0.31
C CYS A 32 -11.46 -12.40 0.58
N ILE A 33 -11.76 -12.90 1.79
CA ILE A 33 -13.12 -13.25 2.22
C ILE A 33 -14.03 -12.03 2.12
N PHE A 34 -13.61 -10.91 2.69
CA PHE A 34 -14.37 -9.67 2.67
C PHE A 34 -14.66 -9.21 1.23
N ALA A 35 -13.64 -9.21 0.38
CA ALA A 35 -13.78 -8.80 -1.01
C ALA A 35 -14.77 -9.68 -1.77
N LYS A 36 -14.68 -11.00 -1.62
CA LYS A 36 -15.56 -11.96 -2.28
C LYS A 36 -16.99 -11.85 -1.77
N GLN A 37 -17.20 -11.83 -0.45
CA GLN A 37 -18.53 -11.83 0.16
C GLN A 37 -19.30 -10.54 -0.13
N ASN A 38 -18.61 -9.42 -0.22
CA ASN A 38 -19.24 -8.11 -0.43
C ASN A 38 -19.17 -7.61 -1.87
N HIS A 39 -18.58 -8.38 -2.79
CA HIS A 39 -18.46 -8.00 -4.21
C HIS A 39 -17.86 -6.60 -4.41
N ILE A 40 -16.81 -6.27 -3.62
CA ILE A 40 -16.30 -4.88 -3.57
C ILE A 40 -15.77 -4.38 -4.91
N PHE A 41 -15.28 -5.27 -5.77
CA PHE A 41 -14.82 -4.91 -7.11
C PHE A 41 -15.96 -4.43 -8.02
N ASP A 42 -17.17 -4.99 -7.82
CA ASP A 42 -18.38 -4.53 -8.53
C ASP A 42 -18.85 -3.16 -7.98
N MET A 43 -18.34 -2.77 -6.81
CA MET A 43 -18.62 -1.48 -6.17
C MET A 43 -17.56 -0.41 -6.50
N GLY A 44 -16.75 -0.60 -7.55
CA GLY A 44 -15.79 0.38 -8.03
C GLY A 44 -14.45 0.41 -7.28
N ILE A 45 -14.14 -0.64 -6.51
CA ILE A 45 -12.80 -0.83 -5.95
C ILE A 45 -11.93 -1.53 -7.01
N ASP A 46 -10.80 -0.94 -7.33
CA ASP A 46 -9.88 -1.52 -8.29
C ASP A 46 -8.95 -2.55 -7.64
N ASP A 47 -8.38 -2.21 -6.50
CA ASP A 47 -7.35 -3.00 -5.85
C ASP A 47 -7.57 -3.08 -4.33
N ILE A 48 -7.00 -4.10 -3.69
CA ILE A 48 -6.90 -4.24 -2.24
C ILE A 48 -5.44 -4.05 -1.83
N ASN A 49 -5.19 -3.09 -0.97
CA ASN A 49 -3.86 -2.81 -0.43
C ASN A 49 -3.60 -3.65 0.82
N ILE A 50 -2.50 -4.36 0.85
CA ILE A 50 -2.07 -5.22 1.97
C ILE A 50 -0.60 -4.93 2.30
N ASN A 51 -0.35 -4.57 3.55
CA ASN A 51 1.01 -4.44 4.06
C ASN A 51 1.68 -5.80 4.21
N LEU A 52 2.90 -5.93 3.72
CA LEU A 52 3.79 -7.07 3.92
C LEU A 52 4.96 -6.66 4.80
N SER A 53 5.19 -7.44 5.87
CA SER A 53 6.42 -7.30 6.64
C SER A 53 7.62 -7.85 5.85
N PRO A 54 8.77 -7.19 5.92
CA PRO A 54 10.02 -7.72 5.37
C PRO A 54 10.37 -9.12 5.91
N VAL A 55 9.98 -9.42 7.15
CA VAL A 55 10.17 -10.75 7.76
C VAL A 55 9.33 -11.81 7.04
N GLN A 56 8.10 -11.46 6.62
CA GLN A 56 7.28 -12.35 5.81
C GLN A 56 7.91 -12.60 4.44
N CYS A 57 8.47 -11.57 3.81
CA CYS A 57 9.08 -11.68 2.49
C CYS A 57 10.32 -12.58 2.45
N CYS A 58 10.93 -12.87 3.60
CA CYS A 58 12.00 -13.86 3.73
C CYS A 58 11.48 -15.32 3.88
N TYR A 59 10.14 -15.52 3.92
CA TYR A 59 9.56 -16.86 3.98
C TYR A 59 9.39 -17.38 2.55
N GLU A 60 10.06 -18.47 2.24
CA GLU A 60 10.21 -19.00 0.87
C GLU A 60 8.87 -19.28 0.19
N GLU A 61 7.88 -19.77 0.95
CA GLU A 61 6.57 -20.13 0.43
C GLU A 61 5.58 -18.96 0.38
N LEU A 62 5.93 -17.75 0.84
CA LEU A 62 5.01 -16.62 0.94
C LEU A 62 4.29 -16.34 -0.38
N ALA A 63 5.03 -16.23 -1.47
CA ALA A 63 4.45 -15.87 -2.76
C ALA A 63 3.42 -16.92 -3.22
N GLN A 64 3.76 -18.20 -3.08
CA GLN A 64 2.89 -19.31 -3.45
C GLN A 64 1.64 -19.36 -2.56
N ASP A 65 1.78 -19.10 -1.26
CA ASP A 65 0.66 -19.08 -0.33
C ASP A 65 -0.31 -17.94 -0.63
N LEU A 66 0.19 -16.73 -0.89
CA LEU A 66 -0.67 -15.60 -1.24
C LEU A 66 -1.41 -15.82 -2.57
N ILE A 67 -0.72 -16.37 -3.59
CA ILE A 67 -1.33 -16.70 -4.88
C ILE A 67 -2.41 -17.79 -4.70
N ARG A 68 -2.12 -18.82 -3.92
CA ARG A 68 -3.08 -19.91 -3.62
C ARG A 68 -4.30 -19.35 -2.87
N ILE A 69 -4.10 -18.54 -1.84
CA ILE A 69 -5.20 -17.96 -1.06
C ILE A 69 -6.09 -17.07 -1.95
N ALA A 70 -5.52 -16.19 -2.76
CA ALA A 70 -6.30 -15.39 -3.69
C ALA A 70 -7.12 -16.25 -4.64
N GLY A 71 -6.54 -17.34 -5.16
CA GLY A 71 -7.22 -18.32 -6.01
C GLY A 71 -8.35 -19.05 -5.32
N GLU A 72 -8.25 -19.40 -4.03
CA GLU A 72 -9.34 -20.01 -3.23
C GLU A 72 -10.61 -19.14 -3.20
N TYR A 73 -10.46 -17.84 -3.36
CA TYR A 73 -11.56 -16.86 -3.34
C TYR A 73 -11.88 -16.28 -4.73
N ASP A 74 -11.31 -16.81 -5.81
CA ASP A 74 -11.44 -16.30 -7.19
C ASP A 74 -11.04 -14.84 -7.34
N ILE A 75 -10.03 -14.37 -6.59
CA ILE A 75 -9.50 -13.02 -6.69
C ILE A 75 -8.26 -13.04 -7.58
N PRO A 76 -8.28 -12.33 -8.73
CA PRO A 76 -7.08 -12.21 -9.55
C PRO A 76 -5.97 -11.48 -8.82
N MET A 77 -4.72 -11.94 -8.93
CA MET A 77 -3.57 -11.27 -8.33
C MET A 77 -3.43 -9.80 -8.80
N SER A 78 -3.92 -9.49 -9.99
CA SER A 78 -3.96 -8.10 -10.49
C SER A 78 -4.83 -7.13 -9.69
N ARG A 79 -5.66 -7.65 -8.77
CA ARG A 79 -6.44 -6.89 -7.78
C ARG A 79 -5.74 -6.76 -6.43
N MET A 80 -4.56 -7.35 -6.27
CA MET A 80 -3.78 -7.29 -5.03
C MET A 80 -2.66 -6.26 -5.18
N HIS A 81 -2.63 -5.31 -4.27
CA HIS A 81 -1.61 -4.29 -4.17
C HIS A 81 -0.86 -4.50 -2.85
N LEU A 82 0.39 -4.93 -2.92
CA LEU A 82 1.19 -5.34 -1.78
C LEU A 82 2.19 -4.24 -1.42
N GLU A 83 2.14 -3.77 -0.19
CA GLU A 83 2.94 -2.64 0.28
C GLU A 83 4.07 -3.15 1.18
N ILE A 84 5.30 -2.74 0.93
CA ILE A 84 6.48 -3.10 1.70
C ILE A 84 7.30 -1.86 2.04
N THR A 85 7.72 -1.72 3.30
CA THR A 85 8.49 -0.57 3.75
C THR A 85 9.92 -0.60 3.25
N GLU A 86 10.47 0.59 2.93
CA GLU A 86 11.85 0.74 2.46
C GLU A 86 12.87 0.17 3.45
N SER A 87 12.68 0.45 4.74
CA SER A 87 13.63 0.08 5.80
C SER A 87 13.85 -1.44 5.94
N GLY A 88 12.91 -2.23 5.44
CA GLY A 88 12.96 -3.68 5.57
C GLY A 88 13.62 -4.43 4.42
N ILE A 89 13.81 -3.77 3.28
CA ILE A 89 14.23 -4.45 2.03
C ILE A 89 15.76 -4.47 1.86
N MET A 90 16.51 -3.68 2.65
CA MET A 90 17.93 -3.44 2.41
C MET A 90 18.73 -4.75 2.24
N ASP A 91 19.23 -4.98 1.02
CA ASP A 91 20.22 -6.00 0.61
C ASP A 91 19.83 -7.47 0.82
N LYS A 92 18.54 -7.83 0.75
CA LYS A 92 18.10 -9.23 0.85
C LYS A 92 17.58 -9.74 -0.50
N GLU A 93 18.34 -10.62 -1.13
CA GLU A 93 17.96 -11.24 -2.41
C GLU A 93 16.67 -12.05 -2.30
N GLU A 94 16.43 -12.72 -1.16
CA GLU A 94 15.21 -13.49 -0.91
C GLU A 94 13.95 -12.62 -1.00
N ILE A 95 14.01 -11.38 -0.49
CA ILE A 95 12.88 -10.44 -0.59
C ILE A 95 12.62 -10.07 -2.05
N ARG A 96 13.70 -9.81 -2.80
CA ARG A 96 13.60 -9.47 -4.21
C ARG A 96 12.95 -10.59 -5.02
N GLU A 97 13.39 -11.83 -4.84
CA GLU A 97 12.83 -13.01 -5.51
C GLU A 97 11.34 -13.20 -5.20
N THR A 98 10.96 -13.01 -3.93
CA THR A 98 9.56 -13.07 -3.49
C THR A 98 8.72 -11.99 -4.19
N LEU A 99 9.20 -10.74 -4.22
CA LEU A 99 8.49 -9.63 -4.88
C LEU A 99 8.39 -9.84 -6.41
N GLU A 100 9.45 -10.34 -7.05
CA GLU A 100 9.45 -10.66 -8.49
C GLU A 100 8.43 -11.76 -8.81
N THR A 101 8.32 -12.79 -7.95
CA THR A 101 7.33 -13.87 -8.10
C THR A 101 5.90 -13.33 -7.97
N LEU A 102 5.62 -12.53 -6.95
CA LEU A 102 4.31 -11.90 -6.75
C LEU A 102 3.96 -10.98 -7.92
N ARG A 103 4.89 -10.15 -8.37
CA ARG A 103 4.70 -9.26 -9.51
C ARG A 103 4.44 -10.04 -10.81
N SER A 104 5.17 -11.13 -11.03
CA SER A 104 4.98 -12.01 -12.19
C SER A 104 3.63 -12.72 -12.19
N SER A 105 3.02 -12.92 -11.02
CA SER A 105 1.65 -13.44 -10.90
C SER A 105 0.57 -12.38 -11.20
N GLY A 106 0.97 -11.13 -11.39
CA GLY A 106 0.09 -10.00 -11.69
C GLY A 106 -0.17 -9.06 -10.53
N ALA A 107 0.32 -9.36 -9.32
CA ALA A 107 0.22 -8.43 -8.19
C ALA A 107 0.96 -7.12 -8.47
N LYS A 108 0.49 -6.04 -7.87
CA LYS A 108 1.15 -4.74 -7.87
C LYS A 108 1.94 -4.58 -6.59
N ILE A 109 3.15 -4.07 -6.69
CA ILE A 109 4.04 -3.87 -5.54
C ILE A 109 4.26 -2.39 -5.31
N ALA A 110 4.10 -1.93 -4.07
CA ALA A 110 4.38 -0.57 -3.65
C ALA A 110 5.50 -0.52 -2.60
N LEU A 111 6.43 0.40 -2.82
CA LEU A 111 7.41 0.81 -1.82
C LEU A 111 6.78 1.83 -0.90
N ASP A 112 6.62 1.48 0.38
CA ASP A 112 5.93 2.29 1.39
C ASP A 112 6.88 3.15 2.22
N ASP A 113 6.36 4.19 2.86
CA ASP A 113 7.06 5.12 3.76
C ASP A 113 8.28 5.83 3.13
N PHE A 114 8.27 6.03 1.81
CA PHE A 114 9.41 6.69 1.15
C PHE A 114 9.55 8.14 1.59
N GLY A 115 10.71 8.47 2.13
CA GLY A 115 11.02 9.83 2.62
C GLY A 115 11.03 10.00 4.13
N THR A 116 10.77 8.96 4.92
CA THR A 116 10.71 9.05 6.39
C THR A 116 12.08 9.03 7.08
N GLY A 117 13.18 8.85 6.35
CA GLY A 117 14.51 8.74 6.95
C GLY A 117 15.65 8.74 5.94
N TYR A 118 16.46 7.71 5.97
CA TYR A 118 17.57 7.50 5.03
C TYR A 118 17.08 6.93 3.70
N SER A 119 16.07 7.55 3.10
CA SER A 119 15.52 7.09 1.84
C SER A 119 16.59 6.99 0.77
N ASN A 120 16.78 5.79 0.26
CA ASN A 120 17.79 5.51 -0.74
C ASN A 120 17.14 5.48 -2.14
N VAL A 121 17.50 6.46 -2.96
CA VAL A 121 17.07 6.51 -4.36
C VAL A 121 17.40 5.20 -5.11
N SER A 122 18.45 4.47 -4.69
CA SER A 122 18.79 3.19 -5.30
C SER A 122 17.68 2.13 -5.10
N SER A 123 16.90 2.21 -4.02
CA SER A 123 15.76 1.32 -3.80
C SER A 123 14.70 1.48 -4.88
N ILE A 124 14.45 2.72 -5.32
CA ILE A 124 13.51 2.98 -6.42
C ILE A 124 13.97 2.32 -7.72
N VAL A 125 15.28 2.35 -8.00
CA VAL A 125 15.84 1.80 -9.25
C VAL A 125 15.94 0.28 -9.19
N SER A 126 16.40 -0.27 -8.06
CA SER A 126 16.79 -1.70 -7.96
C SER A 126 15.65 -2.64 -7.62
N LEU A 127 14.57 -2.14 -6.97
CA LEU A 127 13.49 -3.00 -6.51
C LEU A 127 12.41 -3.22 -7.58
N PRO A 128 11.83 -4.42 -7.63
CA PRO A 128 10.75 -4.75 -8.57
C PRO A 128 9.40 -4.19 -8.08
N VAL A 129 9.33 -2.86 -7.90
CA VAL A 129 8.12 -2.17 -7.45
C VAL A 129 7.48 -1.40 -8.60
N ASP A 130 6.16 -1.27 -8.57
CA ASP A 130 5.34 -0.56 -9.55
C ASP A 130 4.98 0.85 -9.07
N TYR A 131 4.92 1.02 -7.75
CA TYR A 131 4.52 2.26 -7.08
C TYR A 131 5.51 2.67 -6.00
N VAL A 132 5.62 3.98 -5.80
CA VAL A 132 6.34 4.58 -4.67
C VAL A 132 5.34 5.43 -3.89
N LYS A 133 5.14 5.11 -2.61
CA LYS A 133 4.28 5.88 -1.70
C LYS A 133 5.13 6.94 -1.02
N ILE A 134 4.83 8.19 -1.31
CA ILE A 134 5.52 9.35 -0.71
C ILE A 134 4.87 9.66 0.62
N ASP A 135 5.64 9.55 1.70
CA ASP A 135 5.17 9.84 3.04
C ASP A 135 4.71 11.29 3.21
N LYS A 136 3.69 11.45 4.05
CA LYS A 136 3.09 12.73 4.38
C LYS A 136 4.09 13.80 4.84
N SER A 137 5.18 13.43 5.51
CA SER A 137 6.18 14.38 6.01
C SER A 137 6.83 15.15 4.86
N LEU A 138 7.14 14.49 3.74
CA LEU A 138 7.65 15.15 2.53
C LEU A 138 6.60 16.05 1.89
N VAL A 139 5.35 15.60 1.80
CA VAL A 139 4.23 16.36 1.23
C VAL A 139 4.00 17.63 2.02
N TRP A 140 3.93 17.52 3.34
CA TRP A 140 3.65 18.64 4.22
C TRP A 140 4.81 19.65 4.28
N SER A 141 6.05 19.17 4.33
CA SER A 141 7.22 20.07 4.33
C SER A 141 7.36 20.81 3.00
N TYR A 142 7.05 20.15 1.87
CA TYR A 142 6.98 20.81 0.57
C TYR A 142 5.88 21.87 0.53
N GLY A 143 4.68 21.55 1.04
CA GLY A 143 3.55 22.50 1.13
C GLY A 143 3.88 23.75 1.96
N ARG A 144 4.66 23.59 3.04
CA ARG A 144 5.16 24.71 3.85
C ARG A 144 6.35 25.47 3.21
N GLY A 145 6.82 25.03 2.05
CA GLY A 145 7.97 25.64 1.36
C GLY A 145 9.32 25.36 2.00
N GLU A 146 9.41 24.37 2.89
CA GLU A 146 10.64 24.00 3.62
C GLU A 146 11.65 23.28 2.72
N ASN A 147 11.18 22.62 1.67
CA ASN A 147 12.02 21.95 0.69
C ASN A 147 11.38 21.96 -0.70
N LYS A 148 12.15 21.54 -1.71
CA LYS A 148 11.71 21.36 -3.10
C LYS A 148 12.05 19.99 -3.64
N TYR A 149 12.21 19.00 -2.79
CA TYR A 149 12.62 17.66 -3.20
C TYR A 149 11.64 17.02 -4.18
N LEU A 150 10.33 17.26 -3.98
CA LEU A 150 9.30 16.68 -4.84
C LEU A 150 9.38 17.13 -6.29
N ASP A 151 9.89 18.35 -6.58
CA ASP A 151 10.08 18.85 -7.95
C ASP A 151 11.05 17.97 -8.75
N GLN A 152 11.96 17.26 -8.09
CA GLN A 152 12.97 16.39 -8.70
C GLN A 152 12.65 14.92 -8.53
N LEU A 153 12.11 14.56 -7.37
CA LEU A 153 11.78 13.18 -7.03
C LEU A 153 10.68 12.61 -7.92
N VAL A 154 9.61 13.38 -8.14
CA VAL A 154 8.47 12.92 -8.96
C VAL A 154 8.88 12.59 -10.40
N PRO A 155 9.57 13.49 -11.13
CA PRO A 155 10.04 13.17 -12.49
C PRO A 155 11.02 11.99 -12.53
N MET A 156 11.86 11.84 -11.50
CA MET A 156 12.81 10.74 -11.42
C MET A 156 12.09 9.39 -11.25
N ILE A 157 11.10 9.31 -10.37
CA ILE A 157 10.29 8.09 -10.17
C ILE A 157 9.59 7.70 -11.49
N HIS A 158 9.02 8.69 -12.18
CA HIS A 158 8.38 8.45 -13.47
C HIS A 158 9.39 8.02 -14.57
N ALA A 159 10.61 8.54 -14.55
CA ALA A 159 11.66 8.12 -15.48
C ALA A 159 12.05 6.64 -15.32
N GLU A 160 11.90 6.10 -14.09
CA GLU A 160 12.05 4.66 -13.79
C GLU A 160 10.80 3.82 -14.13
N GLY A 161 9.80 4.42 -14.79
CA GLY A 161 8.56 3.75 -15.18
C GLY A 161 7.62 3.41 -14.02
N LYS A 162 7.81 4.02 -12.86
CA LYS A 162 7.02 3.78 -11.65
C LYS A 162 5.99 4.89 -11.45
N ARG A 163 4.92 4.59 -10.72
CA ARG A 163 3.87 5.54 -10.36
C ARG A 163 4.00 5.98 -8.91
N ILE A 164 3.34 7.08 -8.59
CA ILE A 164 3.42 7.72 -7.28
C ILE A 164 2.06 7.71 -6.59
N ILE A 165 2.06 7.30 -5.33
CA ILE A 165 0.95 7.47 -4.39
C ILE A 165 1.39 8.50 -3.36
N SER A 166 0.67 9.62 -3.26
CA SER A 166 0.93 10.59 -2.19
C SER A 166 0.09 10.27 -0.98
N GLU A 167 0.73 10.15 0.16
CA GLU A 167 0.07 9.95 1.43
C GLU A 167 -0.21 11.24 2.20
N GLY A 168 -1.08 11.13 3.22
CA GLY A 168 -1.37 12.24 4.13
C GLY A 168 -2.06 13.43 3.47
N ILE A 169 -2.84 13.20 2.43
CA ILE A 169 -3.65 14.24 1.82
C ILE A 169 -4.81 14.60 2.75
N GLU A 170 -4.74 15.81 3.33
CA GLU A 170 -5.73 16.29 4.30
C GLU A 170 -6.42 17.58 3.85
N THR A 171 -5.83 18.30 2.90
CA THR A 171 -6.33 19.62 2.45
C THR A 171 -6.40 19.70 0.93
N GLN A 172 -7.21 20.62 0.44
CA GLN A 172 -7.25 20.95 -0.99
C GLN A 172 -5.89 21.42 -1.52
N GLU A 173 -5.12 22.13 -0.68
CA GLU A 173 -3.77 22.57 -1.03
C GLU A 173 -2.83 21.39 -1.32
N HIS A 174 -2.90 20.30 -0.54
CA HIS A 174 -2.14 19.09 -0.82
C HIS A 174 -2.50 18.48 -2.18
N ILE A 175 -3.79 18.45 -2.52
CA ILE A 175 -4.25 17.97 -3.83
C ILE A 175 -3.68 18.84 -4.97
N ASP A 176 -3.73 20.17 -4.81
CA ASP A 176 -3.27 21.11 -5.83
C ASP A 176 -1.75 21.03 -6.04
N ILE A 177 -0.99 20.79 -4.97
CA ILE A 177 0.46 20.52 -5.03
C ILE A 177 0.71 19.28 -5.89
N PHE A 178 0.05 18.15 -5.57
CA PHE A 178 0.29 16.89 -6.27
C PHE A 178 -0.18 16.91 -7.73
N LYS A 179 -1.28 17.58 -8.03
CA LYS A 179 -1.71 17.82 -9.43
C LYS A 179 -0.66 18.58 -10.22
N ARG A 180 -0.06 19.63 -9.60
CA ARG A 180 1.00 20.42 -10.23
C ARG A 180 2.28 19.61 -10.46
N LEU A 181 2.61 18.71 -9.53
CA LEU A 181 3.75 17.80 -9.61
C LEU A 181 3.49 16.59 -10.51
N GLN A 182 2.27 16.44 -11.05
CA GLN A 182 1.86 15.29 -11.87
C GLN A 182 1.92 13.95 -11.13
N GLY A 183 1.62 13.93 -9.83
CA GLY A 183 1.47 12.70 -9.06
C GLY A 183 0.26 11.88 -9.54
N ASP A 184 0.33 10.56 -9.42
CA ASP A 184 -0.65 9.66 -10.04
C ASP A 184 -1.85 9.39 -9.13
N PHE A 185 -1.62 9.15 -7.83
CA PHE A 185 -2.65 8.76 -6.87
C PHE A 185 -2.53 9.54 -5.57
N LEU A 186 -3.66 9.73 -4.90
CA LEU A 186 -3.78 10.48 -3.67
C LEU A 186 -4.45 9.64 -2.58
N GLN A 187 -3.82 9.55 -1.42
CA GLN A 187 -4.35 8.84 -0.26
C GLN A 187 -4.33 9.74 0.98
N GLY A 188 -5.46 9.84 1.69
CA GLY A 188 -5.49 10.61 2.94
C GLY A 188 -6.87 10.91 3.46
N TYR A 189 -6.90 11.56 4.62
CA TYR A 189 -8.13 11.88 5.36
C TYR A 189 -9.01 12.93 4.69
N PHE A 190 -8.53 13.59 3.66
CA PHE A 190 -9.37 14.44 2.81
C PHE A 190 -10.51 13.65 2.18
N TYR A 191 -10.27 12.38 1.82
CA TYR A 191 -11.28 11.52 1.22
C TYR A 191 -12.06 10.75 2.28
N SER A 192 -11.37 10.03 3.15
CA SER A 192 -11.97 9.28 4.27
C SER A 192 -10.92 8.93 5.31
N LYS A 193 -11.33 8.90 6.59
CA LYS A 193 -10.59 8.20 7.63
C LYS A 193 -10.84 6.70 7.51
N PRO A 194 -10.01 5.85 8.13
CA PRO A 194 -10.30 4.42 8.23
C PRO A 194 -11.70 4.18 8.81
N LEU A 195 -12.46 3.32 8.15
CA LEU A 195 -13.84 3.03 8.51
C LEU A 195 -13.97 1.56 8.93
N PRO A 196 -14.81 1.26 9.95
CA PRO A 196 -15.25 -0.11 10.19
C PRO A 196 -15.95 -0.70 8.95
N GLU A 197 -15.90 -2.03 8.81
CA GLU A 197 -16.42 -2.75 7.64
C GLU A 197 -17.83 -2.28 7.20
N ARG A 198 -18.76 -2.19 8.14
CA ARG A 198 -20.14 -1.76 7.84
C ARG A 198 -20.22 -0.35 7.27
N GLU A 199 -19.44 0.57 7.86
CA GLU A 199 -19.41 1.97 7.43
C GLU A 199 -18.70 2.11 6.09
N PHE A 200 -17.65 1.33 5.86
CA PHE A 200 -16.96 1.27 4.57
C PHE A 200 -17.89 0.84 3.44
N LEU A 201 -18.67 -0.22 3.63
CA LEU A 201 -19.65 -0.67 2.65
C LEU A 201 -20.75 0.38 2.38
N GLN A 202 -21.19 1.11 3.41
CA GLN A 202 -22.13 2.23 3.23
C GLN A 202 -21.50 3.37 2.43
N TYR A 203 -20.24 3.70 2.72
CA TYR A 203 -19.48 4.71 1.99
C TYR A 203 -19.36 4.36 0.50
N LEU A 204 -18.99 3.12 0.17
CA LEU A 204 -18.89 2.66 -1.22
C LEU A 204 -20.23 2.75 -1.95
N ARG A 205 -21.32 2.29 -1.35
CA ARG A 205 -22.66 2.38 -1.94
C ARG A 205 -23.04 3.82 -2.23
N LYS A 206 -22.77 4.73 -1.31
CA LYS A 206 -23.05 6.15 -1.47
C LYS A 206 -22.21 6.79 -2.57
N ALA A 207 -20.91 6.49 -2.61
CA ALA A 207 -19.99 7.02 -3.61
C ALA A 207 -20.37 6.61 -5.04
N ASN A 208 -20.91 5.41 -5.22
CA ASN A 208 -21.29 4.86 -6.52
C ASN A 208 -22.76 5.07 -6.90
N GLY A 209 -23.50 5.89 -6.16
CA GLY A 209 -24.92 6.17 -6.47
C GLY A 209 -25.88 5.02 -6.18
N TYR A 210 -25.44 3.93 -5.53
CA TYR A 210 -26.31 2.78 -5.18
C TYR A 210 -27.35 3.08 -4.09
N LEU A 211 -27.40 4.32 -3.57
CA LEU A 211 -28.37 4.76 -2.56
C LEU A 211 -29.44 5.72 -3.11
N ALA A 212 -29.65 5.72 -4.41
CA ALA A 212 -30.70 6.57 -4.99
C ALA A 212 -32.14 6.07 -4.73
N ASP A 213 -32.30 4.82 -4.20
CA ASP A 213 -33.61 4.19 -4.02
C ASP A 213 -33.74 3.45 -2.66
N LEU A 214 -33.63 4.17 -1.55
CA LEU A 214 -34.11 3.70 -0.24
C LEU A 214 -34.82 4.83 0.52
#